data_d526f78f58d19a7dfaa4b616f557cb71
#
_entry.id   d526f78f58d19a7dfaa4b616f557cb71
#
_cell.length_a   1.000
_cell.length_b   1.000
_cell.length_c   1.000
_cell.angle_alpha   90.00
_cell.angle_beta   90.00
_cell.angle_gamma   90.00
#
_symmetry.space_group_name_H-M   'P 1'
#
loop_
_entity.id
_entity.type
_entity.pdbx_description
1 polymer ?
#
loop_
_entity_poly.entity_id
_entity_poly.type
_entity_poly.pdbx_seq_one_letter_code
_entity_poly.pdbx_strand_id
1 'polypeptide(L)'
;MSKEIHNLQIAVNDPPRPYIAILGGTKCDDSLRVAKNLIDKEIIDTIPVVGVVGNMMLWASGIDIGEVNKSFIRIALQDDFEDTWKMAKFLYDNHKEFFLLPSDIAVEVEGNRVAMNISELPTKYPIYDIGISTLQE
;
A
#
# COMPACT_ATOMS: atom_id res chain seq x y z
N MET A 1 -26.08 -11.54 2.23
CA MET A 1 -25.00 -12.48 2.59
C MET A 1 -24.61 -13.38 1.44
N SER A 2 -25.55 -14.10 0.81
CA SER A 2 -25.22 -15.00 -0.30
C SER A 2 -24.63 -14.26 -1.51
N LYS A 3 -25.07 -13.04 -1.78
CA LYS A 3 -24.55 -12.22 -2.89
C LYS A 3 -23.09 -11.83 -2.66
N GLU A 4 -22.72 -11.48 -1.42
CA GLU A 4 -21.33 -11.15 -1.08
C GLU A 4 -20.41 -12.37 -1.20
N ILE A 5 -20.86 -13.53 -0.74
CA ILE A 5 -20.11 -14.78 -0.85
C ILE A 5 -19.87 -15.13 -2.33
N HIS A 6 -20.89 -14.98 -3.17
CA HIS A 6 -20.78 -15.23 -4.62
C HIS A 6 -19.75 -14.31 -5.27
N ASN A 7 -19.80 -13.01 -4.95
CA ASN A 7 -18.85 -12.03 -5.50
C ASN A 7 -17.42 -12.32 -5.07
N LEU A 8 -17.22 -12.72 -3.80
CA LEU A 8 -15.89 -13.09 -3.30
C LEU A 8 -15.35 -14.35 -3.99
N GLN A 9 -16.20 -15.33 -4.25
CA GLN A 9 -15.78 -16.53 -4.97
C GLN A 9 -15.35 -16.23 -6.40
N ILE A 10 -16.07 -15.37 -7.11
CA ILE A 10 -15.71 -14.92 -8.45
C ILE A 10 -14.36 -14.19 -8.41
N ALA A 11 -14.18 -13.29 -7.45
CA ALA A 11 -12.95 -12.51 -7.33
C ALA A 11 -11.72 -13.37 -7.05
N VAL A 12 -11.87 -14.50 -6.34
CA VAL A 12 -10.74 -15.36 -5.98
C VAL A 12 -10.47 -16.43 -7.02
N ASN A 13 -11.52 -17.03 -7.62
CA ASN A 13 -11.38 -18.19 -8.49
C ASN A 13 -11.20 -17.83 -9.96
N ASP A 14 -12.00 -16.93 -10.48
CA ASP A 14 -11.95 -16.54 -11.90
C ASP A 14 -12.50 -15.11 -12.06
N PRO A 15 -11.73 -14.11 -11.59
CA PRO A 15 -12.19 -12.73 -11.66
C PRO A 15 -12.19 -12.20 -13.09
N PRO A 16 -13.15 -11.31 -13.42
CA PRO A 16 -13.12 -10.62 -14.72
C PRO A 16 -11.89 -9.71 -14.85
N ARG A 17 -11.40 -9.55 -16.05
CA ARG A 17 -10.25 -8.67 -16.33
C ARG A 17 -10.72 -7.31 -16.82
N PRO A 18 -10.05 -6.21 -16.49
CA PRO A 18 -8.89 -6.16 -15.58
C PRO A 18 -9.31 -6.36 -14.11
N TYR A 19 -8.46 -7.01 -13.33
CA TYR A 19 -8.68 -7.21 -11.90
C TYR A 19 -7.78 -6.25 -11.11
N ILE A 20 -8.39 -5.39 -10.31
CA ILE A 20 -7.68 -4.37 -9.53
C ILE A 20 -8.03 -4.59 -8.05
N ALA A 21 -7.00 -4.74 -7.22
CA ALA A 21 -7.17 -4.91 -5.78
C ALA A 21 -6.51 -3.73 -5.05
N ILE A 22 -7.31 -2.89 -4.42
CA ILE A 22 -6.81 -1.75 -3.64
C ILE A 22 -6.47 -2.25 -2.24
N LEU A 23 -5.21 -2.08 -1.84
CA LEU A 23 -4.74 -2.49 -0.52
C LEU A 23 -4.39 -1.29 0.33
N GLY A 24 -4.94 -1.25 1.53
CA GLY A 24 -4.73 -0.15 2.45
C GLY A 24 -4.93 -0.58 3.90
N GLY A 25 -5.00 0.41 4.80
CA GLY A 25 -5.19 0.18 6.23
C GLY A 25 -3.89 0.04 6.99
N THR A 26 -3.99 -0.38 8.25
CA THR A 26 -2.85 -0.46 9.16
C THR A 26 -2.23 -1.85 9.27
N LYS A 27 -2.92 -2.89 8.79
CA LYS A 27 -2.43 -4.28 8.85
C LYS A 27 -1.63 -4.60 7.60
N CYS A 28 -0.43 -4.03 7.51
CA CYS A 28 0.42 -4.20 6.32
C CYS A 28 0.78 -5.65 6.05
N ASP A 29 1.03 -6.43 7.11
CA ASP A 29 1.38 -7.84 6.97
C ASP A 29 0.29 -8.63 6.26
N ASP A 30 -0.97 -8.47 6.67
CA ASP A 30 -2.10 -9.15 6.03
C ASP A 30 -2.28 -8.70 4.58
N SER A 31 -2.21 -7.38 4.34
CA SER A 31 -2.37 -6.81 2.99
C SER A 31 -1.30 -7.31 2.03
N LEU A 32 -0.05 -7.38 2.47
CA LEU A 32 1.05 -7.86 1.64
C LEU A 32 0.95 -9.35 1.35
N ARG A 33 0.44 -10.14 2.29
CA ARG A 33 0.17 -11.56 2.03
C ARG A 33 -0.92 -11.74 0.98
N VAL A 34 -1.97 -10.92 1.03
CA VAL A 34 -3.02 -10.93 0.01
C VAL A 34 -2.42 -10.58 -1.35
N ALA A 35 -1.59 -9.53 -1.41
CA ALA A 35 -0.92 -9.14 -2.65
C ALA A 35 -0.11 -10.30 -3.24
N LYS A 36 0.70 -10.95 -2.41
CA LYS A 36 1.54 -12.06 -2.84
C LYS A 36 0.68 -13.21 -3.39
N ASN A 37 -0.40 -13.55 -2.70
CA ASN A 37 -1.29 -14.61 -3.15
C ASN A 37 -1.94 -14.30 -4.49
N LEU A 38 -2.39 -13.07 -4.68
CA LEU A 38 -3.01 -12.64 -5.94
C LEU A 38 -2.01 -12.68 -7.10
N ILE A 39 -0.78 -12.27 -6.85
CA ILE A 39 0.28 -12.30 -7.86
C ILE A 39 0.65 -13.75 -8.19
N ASP A 40 0.83 -14.59 -7.18
CA ASP A 40 1.22 -16.00 -7.37
C ASP A 40 0.16 -16.78 -8.15
N LYS A 41 -1.11 -16.43 -7.99
CA LYS A 41 -2.22 -17.07 -8.71
C LYS A 41 -2.44 -16.49 -10.10
N GLU A 42 -1.70 -15.46 -10.45
CA GLU A 42 -1.78 -14.79 -11.77
C GLU A 42 -3.17 -14.22 -12.08
N ILE A 43 -3.92 -13.79 -11.05
CA ILE A 43 -5.28 -13.26 -11.21
C ILE A 43 -5.36 -11.74 -11.08
N ILE A 44 -4.24 -11.07 -10.82
CA ILE A 44 -4.22 -9.62 -10.57
C ILE A 44 -3.56 -8.88 -11.72
N ASP A 45 -4.09 -7.72 -12.06
CA ASP A 45 -3.51 -6.83 -13.07
C ASP A 45 -2.82 -5.64 -12.43
N THR A 46 -3.45 -5.01 -11.43
CA THR A 46 -2.91 -3.83 -10.77
C THR A 46 -3.29 -3.82 -9.30
N ILE A 47 -2.34 -3.40 -8.45
CA ILE A 47 -2.55 -3.28 -7.01
C ILE A 47 -2.22 -1.85 -6.57
N PRO A 48 -3.19 -0.93 -6.57
CA PRO A 48 -2.99 0.37 -5.94
C PRO A 48 -2.81 0.20 -4.44
N VAL A 49 -1.78 0.84 -3.87
CA VAL A 49 -1.51 0.78 -2.44
C VAL A 49 -1.75 2.15 -1.81
N VAL A 50 -2.49 2.16 -0.71
CA VAL A 50 -2.90 3.39 -0.03
C VAL A 50 -2.68 3.24 1.48
N GLY A 51 -2.82 4.34 2.22
CA GLY A 51 -2.68 4.32 3.67
C GLY A 51 -1.30 3.86 4.12
N VAL A 52 -1.25 3.13 5.22
CA VAL A 52 0.02 2.65 5.79
C VAL A 52 0.71 1.65 4.85
N VAL A 53 -0.07 0.84 4.14
CA VAL A 53 0.48 -0.08 3.14
C VAL A 53 1.19 0.70 2.03
N GLY A 54 0.59 1.80 1.55
CA GLY A 54 1.20 2.68 0.58
C GLY A 54 2.51 3.28 1.09
N ASN A 55 2.54 3.73 2.33
CA ASN A 55 3.74 4.27 2.95
C ASN A 55 4.85 3.21 3.04
N MET A 56 4.49 1.99 3.42
CA MET A 56 5.44 0.88 3.49
C MET A 56 6.03 0.58 2.11
N MET A 57 5.21 0.55 1.07
CA MET A 57 5.67 0.27 -0.28
C MET A 57 6.53 1.40 -0.83
N LEU A 58 6.21 2.67 -0.54
CA LEU A 58 7.06 3.81 -0.90
C LEU A 58 8.44 3.66 -0.26
N TRP A 59 8.47 3.32 1.02
CA TRP A 59 9.72 3.09 1.73
C TRP A 59 10.51 1.92 1.11
N ALA A 60 9.83 0.81 0.83
CA ALA A 60 10.46 -0.36 0.21
C ALA A 60 10.99 -0.07 -1.19
N SER A 61 10.41 0.89 -1.89
CA SER A 61 10.87 1.30 -3.23
C SER A 61 12.16 2.13 -3.20
N GLY A 62 12.62 2.51 -2.01
CA GLY A 62 13.82 3.32 -1.84
C GLY A 62 13.53 4.78 -1.55
N ILE A 63 12.27 5.16 -1.42
CA ILE A 63 11.88 6.53 -1.08
C ILE A 63 11.89 6.70 0.44
N ASP A 64 12.55 7.76 0.93
CA ASP A 64 12.58 8.09 2.35
C ASP A 64 11.27 8.79 2.73
N ILE A 65 10.45 8.15 3.55
CA ILE A 65 9.16 8.71 3.99
C ILE A 65 9.28 9.55 5.27
N GLY A 66 10.48 9.68 5.82
CA GLY A 66 10.72 10.42 7.06
C GLY A 66 10.62 9.56 8.30
N GLU A 67 11.38 9.93 9.35
CA GLU A 67 11.46 9.12 10.57
C GLU A 67 10.13 8.99 11.30
N VAL A 68 9.28 10.02 11.29
CA VAL A 68 7.96 9.97 11.93
C VAL A 68 7.14 8.81 11.35
N ASN A 69 7.13 8.68 10.04
CA ASN A 69 6.35 7.66 9.34
C ASN A 69 6.98 6.27 9.47
N LYS A 70 8.31 6.19 9.42
CA LYS A 70 9.03 4.93 9.66
C LYS A 70 8.79 4.40 11.06
N SER A 71 8.87 5.29 12.06
CA SER A 71 8.63 4.92 13.46
C SER A 71 7.19 4.46 13.67
N PHE A 72 6.22 5.11 13.05
CA PHE A 72 4.83 4.70 13.12
C PHE A 72 4.64 3.27 12.61
N ILE A 73 5.24 2.95 11.48
CA ILE A 73 5.17 1.60 10.89
C ILE A 73 5.81 0.57 11.81
N ARG A 74 6.99 0.87 12.37
CA ARG A 74 7.69 -0.03 13.29
C ARG A 74 6.85 -0.31 14.54
N ILE A 75 6.24 0.73 15.11
CA ILE A 75 5.39 0.60 16.29
C ILE A 75 4.12 -0.20 15.97
N ALA A 76 3.50 0.06 14.84
CA ALA A 76 2.27 -0.60 14.45
C ALA A 76 2.48 -2.11 14.21
N LEU A 77 3.61 -2.49 13.63
CA LEU A 77 3.92 -3.89 13.31
C LEU A 77 4.65 -4.63 14.44
N GLN A 78 5.35 -3.90 15.31
CA GLN A 78 6.11 -4.49 16.44
C GLN A 78 7.02 -5.64 15.97
N ASP A 79 6.82 -6.83 16.51
CA ASP A 79 7.65 -8.00 16.20
C ASP A 79 7.50 -8.47 14.75
N ASP A 80 6.41 -8.12 14.10
CA ASP A 80 6.14 -8.49 12.69
C ASP A 80 6.83 -7.57 11.69
N PHE A 81 7.49 -6.49 12.15
CA PHE A 81 8.08 -5.49 11.25
C PHE A 81 9.13 -6.11 10.31
N GLU A 82 10.07 -6.89 10.85
CA GLU A 82 11.16 -7.42 10.04
C GLU A 82 10.65 -8.34 8.91
N ASP A 83 9.72 -9.23 9.23
CA ASP A 83 9.15 -10.14 8.24
C ASP A 83 8.32 -9.38 7.20
N THR A 84 7.54 -8.40 7.65
CA THR A 84 6.73 -7.55 6.78
C THR A 84 7.61 -6.70 5.86
N TRP A 85 8.69 -6.15 6.40
CA TRP A 85 9.66 -5.37 5.62
C TRP A 85 10.30 -6.22 4.53
N LYS A 86 10.72 -7.43 4.87
CA LYS A 86 11.31 -8.36 3.90
C LYS A 86 10.31 -8.70 2.79
N MET A 87 9.05 -8.91 3.16
CA MET A 87 7.99 -9.19 2.19
C MET A 87 7.75 -7.99 1.26
N ALA A 88 7.69 -6.77 1.81
CA ALA A 88 7.52 -5.55 1.03
C ALA A 88 8.66 -5.36 0.03
N LYS A 89 9.90 -5.55 0.49
CA LYS A 89 11.08 -5.48 -0.38
C LYS A 89 11.03 -6.53 -1.48
N PHE A 90 10.70 -7.77 -1.12
CA PHE A 90 10.60 -8.85 -2.09
C PHE A 90 9.56 -8.56 -3.15
N LEU A 91 8.37 -8.11 -2.75
CA LEU A 91 7.30 -7.80 -3.68
C LEU A 91 7.67 -6.64 -4.60
N TYR A 92 8.29 -5.59 -4.06
CA TYR A 92 8.72 -4.47 -4.89
C TYR A 92 9.82 -4.88 -5.85
N ASP A 93 10.85 -5.60 -5.37
CA ASP A 93 12.01 -5.95 -6.19
C ASP A 93 11.65 -6.91 -7.33
N ASN A 94 10.70 -7.83 -7.10
CA ASN A 94 10.36 -8.89 -8.05
C ASN A 94 9.05 -8.67 -8.80
N HIS A 95 8.12 -7.88 -8.26
CA HIS A 95 6.76 -7.73 -8.79
C HIS A 95 6.30 -6.27 -8.84
N LYS A 96 7.23 -5.33 -8.99
CA LYS A 96 6.90 -3.89 -8.96
C LYS A 96 5.92 -3.48 -10.04
N GLU A 97 5.86 -4.20 -11.15
CA GLU A 97 4.96 -3.91 -12.26
C GLU A 97 3.48 -4.00 -11.88
N PHE A 98 3.16 -4.74 -10.81
CA PHE A 98 1.79 -4.86 -10.34
C PHE A 98 1.36 -3.72 -9.43
N PHE A 99 2.31 -3.02 -8.79
CA PHE A 99 1.99 -2.03 -7.77
C PHE A 99 1.87 -0.64 -8.34
N LEU A 100 0.77 0.04 -8.02
CA LEU A 100 0.58 1.45 -8.34
C LEU A 100 0.83 2.25 -7.06
N LEU A 101 2.01 2.88 -6.99
CA LEU A 101 2.38 3.70 -5.84
C LEU A 101 1.74 5.08 -5.95
N PRO A 102 1.44 5.74 -4.80
CA PRO A 102 0.88 7.08 -4.86
C PRO A 102 1.87 8.10 -5.46
N SER A 103 1.35 9.02 -6.26
CA SER A 103 2.13 10.10 -6.83
C SER A 103 2.17 11.32 -5.89
N ASP A 104 1.18 11.44 -5.03
CA ASP A 104 1.13 12.46 -3.98
C ASP A 104 0.54 11.85 -2.71
N ILE A 105 0.81 12.54 -1.59
CA ILE A 105 0.38 12.10 -0.26
C ILE A 105 -0.28 13.26 0.46
N ALA A 106 -1.06 12.95 1.48
CA ALA A 106 -1.65 13.93 2.36
C ALA A 106 -0.97 13.84 3.73
N VAL A 107 -0.36 14.94 4.17
CA VAL A 107 0.33 15.03 5.45
C VAL A 107 -0.43 15.95 6.40
N GLU A 108 -0.18 15.78 7.70
CA GLU A 108 -0.71 16.67 8.71
C GLU A 108 0.30 17.78 9.01
N VAL A 109 -0.11 19.02 8.78
CA VAL A 109 0.69 20.20 9.14
C VAL A 109 -0.16 21.08 10.04
N GLU A 110 0.20 21.13 11.34
CA GLU A 110 -0.50 21.94 12.35
C GLU A 110 -2.01 21.69 12.37
N GLY A 111 -2.41 20.41 12.30
CA GLY A 111 -3.80 20.01 12.32
C GLY A 111 -4.52 20.09 10.99
N ASN A 112 -3.85 20.52 9.92
CA ASN A 112 -4.44 20.65 8.60
C ASN A 112 -3.93 19.57 7.66
N ARG A 113 -4.81 19.09 6.78
CA ARG A 113 -4.43 18.15 5.72
C ARG A 113 -3.80 18.95 4.56
N VAL A 114 -2.57 18.62 4.23
CA VAL A 114 -1.82 19.30 3.15
C VAL A 114 -1.35 18.25 2.14
N ALA A 115 -1.65 18.47 0.87
CA ALA A 115 -1.16 17.59 -0.19
C ALA A 115 0.32 17.86 -0.46
N MET A 116 1.09 16.78 -0.67
CA MET A 116 2.52 16.86 -0.93
C MET A 116 2.88 15.85 -2.01
N ASN A 117 3.64 16.29 -3.02
CA ASN A 117 4.14 15.39 -4.03
C ASN A 117 5.22 14.49 -3.43
N ILE A 118 5.30 13.23 -3.87
CA ILE A 118 6.28 12.28 -3.32
C ILE A 118 7.73 12.74 -3.58
N SER A 119 7.96 13.59 -4.57
CA SER A 119 9.29 14.15 -4.83
C SER A 119 9.77 15.09 -3.72
N GLU A 120 8.87 15.56 -2.86
CA GLU A 120 9.19 16.42 -1.73
C GLU A 120 9.56 15.65 -0.47
N LEU A 121 9.48 14.31 -0.49
CA LEU A 121 9.90 13.48 0.62
C LEU A 121 11.44 13.50 0.75
N PRO A 122 12.02 13.30 1.96
CA PRO A 122 11.34 12.95 3.22
C PRO A 122 10.60 14.11 3.86
N THR A 123 9.64 13.81 4.72
CA THR A 123 8.87 14.80 5.46
C THR A 123 8.96 14.55 6.97
N LYS A 124 8.87 15.62 7.74
CA LYS A 124 8.80 15.55 9.20
C LYS A 124 7.35 15.42 9.71
N TYR A 125 6.39 15.45 8.81
CA TYR A 125 4.97 15.38 9.16
C TYR A 125 4.42 13.98 8.96
N PRO A 126 3.41 13.57 9.78
CA PRO A 126 2.74 12.29 9.56
C PRO A 126 2.03 12.25 8.21
N ILE A 127 2.16 11.14 7.52
CA ILE A 127 1.42 10.88 6.28
C ILE A 127 0.11 10.20 6.63
N TYR A 128 -1.01 10.83 6.28
CA TYR A 128 -2.34 10.26 6.55
C TYR A 128 -2.76 9.28 5.48
N ASP A 129 -2.63 9.66 4.20
CA ASP A 129 -3.14 8.87 3.09
C ASP A 129 -2.57 9.39 1.76
N ILE A 130 -3.11 8.87 0.66
CA ILE A 130 -2.79 9.37 -0.67
C ILE A 130 -3.39 10.76 -0.88
N GLY A 131 -2.80 11.50 -1.81
CA GLY A 131 -3.30 12.83 -2.17
C GLY A 131 -4.38 12.77 -3.25
N ILE A 132 -4.89 13.95 -3.59
CA ILE A 132 -5.97 14.09 -4.56
C ILE A 132 -5.53 13.64 -5.96
N SER A 133 -4.30 13.96 -6.36
CA SER A 133 -3.80 13.57 -7.68
C SER A 133 -3.75 12.05 -7.83
N THR A 134 -3.33 11.34 -6.77
CA THR A 134 -3.33 9.88 -6.77
C THR A 134 -4.76 9.33 -6.90
N LEU A 135 -5.72 9.95 -6.22
CA LEU A 135 -7.12 9.51 -6.28
C LEU A 135 -7.72 9.64 -7.69
N GLN A 136 -7.18 10.54 -8.51
CA GLN A 136 -7.66 10.76 -9.88
C GLN A 136 -7.02 9.82 -10.90
N GLU A 137 -6.00 9.08 -10.50
CA GLU A 137 -5.34 8.08 -11.34
C GLU A 137 -6.13 6.78 -11.37
#